data_f6697646884c6583c7b80dcff3d1457c
#
_entry.id   f6697646884c6583c7b80dcff3d1457c
#
_cell.length_a   1.000
_cell.length_b   1.000
_cell.length_c   1.000
_cell.angle_alpha   90.00
_cell.angle_beta   90.00
_cell.angle_gamma   90.00
#
_symmetry.space_group_name_H-M   'P 1'
#
loop_
_entity.id
_entity.type
_entity.pdbx_description
1 polymer ?
#
loop_
_entity_poly.entity_id
_entity_poly.type
_entity_poly.pdbx_seq_one_letter_code
_entity_poly.pdbx_strand_id
1 'polypeptide(L)'
;MDGKPATRKGLDFCSLRYGLALIMHFSNFTMITQRVSLSIAIIAMVNTTQQHGLSNASTEGPVADALNNSSISIKEFDTKASVYRWSPETQGIIFSSINYGIILTLIPSGYLAGIFGAKKMLGAGLLISSLLTLFTPLAADFGVILVIVVRTVQGMAQGMAWTGQFTIWAKWAPPLERSKLTTIAGSGKCAHMGHSFVILCRRERHATSEETPFPXXTNLPKNXFYTFFPGSTGCVCCLLWFTVIYDDPMHHPCISVREKEHIVSSLAQQPSSPRRAVPIKAMVTCLPLWAIFLGFFSHFWLCTIILTYLPTYISTLLHVNIRDSGVLSSLPFIAAASCTILGGQLADFLLSRNLLRLITVRKLFSSFGLLLPSICAVALPFVASSYVITIILLILIPGTSNLCDSGFIINTLDIAPRYASFLMGISRGFGLIAGIISSTATGFLISQDFESGWRNVFFLSAAVNMFGLFFYVTFGQAELQDWAKERTLTRL
;
A
#
# COMPACT_ATOMS: atom_id res chain seq x y z
N MET A 1 -48.90 -15.64 -12.67
CA MET A 1 -47.56 -15.94 -13.24
C MET A 1 -46.58 -15.90 -12.07
N ASP A 2 -46.27 -17.07 -11.53
CA ASP A 2 -45.52 -17.21 -10.28
C ASP A 2 -44.03 -16.98 -10.53
N GLY A 3 -43.56 -15.82 -10.14
CA GLY A 3 -42.13 -15.50 -10.09
C GLY A 3 -41.45 -16.30 -8.98
N LYS A 4 -41.00 -17.52 -9.27
CA LYS A 4 -40.12 -18.25 -8.34
C LYS A 4 -38.86 -17.40 -8.04
N PRO A 5 -38.58 -17.12 -6.77
CA PRO A 5 -37.30 -16.46 -6.44
C PRO A 5 -36.16 -17.37 -6.88
N ALA A 6 -35.25 -16.80 -7.64
CA ALA A 6 -34.04 -17.51 -8.09
C ALA A 6 -33.30 -18.06 -6.87
N THR A 7 -33.25 -19.38 -6.77
CA THR A 7 -32.48 -20.06 -5.70
C THR A 7 -31.02 -19.60 -5.74
N ARG A 8 -30.60 -18.87 -4.71
CA ARG A 8 -29.22 -18.55 -4.43
C ARG A 8 -28.43 -19.85 -4.19
N LYS A 9 -27.94 -20.46 -5.26
CA LYS A 9 -26.95 -21.53 -5.12
C LYS A 9 -25.59 -20.92 -4.77
N GLY A 10 -24.95 -21.54 -3.81
CA GLY A 10 -23.78 -21.07 -3.09
C GLY A 10 -22.60 -20.60 -3.92
N LEU A 11 -21.77 -19.86 -3.26
CA LEU A 11 -20.50 -19.33 -3.73
C LEU A 11 -19.66 -20.42 -4.40
N ASP A 12 -19.61 -20.39 -5.73
CA ASP A 12 -18.63 -21.18 -6.47
C ASP A 12 -17.26 -20.51 -6.28
N PHE A 13 -16.50 -21.00 -5.31
CA PHE A 13 -15.11 -20.55 -5.04
C PHE A 13 -14.20 -20.73 -6.28
N CYS A 14 -14.63 -21.55 -7.24
CA CYS A 14 -13.92 -21.74 -8.51
C CYS A 14 -14.30 -20.71 -9.59
N SER A 15 -14.91 -19.59 -9.21
CA SER A 15 -15.25 -18.55 -10.18
C SER A 15 -13.98 -17.76 -10.58
N LEU A 16 -13.93 -17.38 -11.85
CA LEU A 16 -12.80 -16.68 -12.46
C LEU A 16 -12.54 -15.31 -11.78
N ARG A 17 -13.58 -14.67 -11.24
CA ARG A 17 -13.49 -13.39 -10.49
C ARG A 17 -12.59 -13.51 -9.26
N TYR A 18 -12.68 -14.63 -8.54
CA TYR A 18 -11.80 -14.88 -7.37
C TYR A 18 -10.37 -15.18 -7.81
N GLY A 19 -10.19 -15.88 -8.93
CA GLY A 19 -8.87 -16.05 -9.55
C GLY A 19 -8.24 -14.71 -9.91
N LEU A 20 -9.01 -13.81 -10.52
CA LEU A 20 -8.58 -12.44 -10.83
C LEU A 20 -8.19 -11.68 -9.56
N ALA A 21 -8.99 -11.78 -8.49
CA ALA A 21 -8.70 -11.12 -7.20
C ALA A 21 -7.38 -11.62 -6.59
N LEU A 22 -7.12 -12.93 -6.68
CA LEU A 22 -5.87 -13.54 -6.20
C LEU A 22 -4.66 -13.09 -7.02
N ILE A 23 -4.76 -13.05 -8.34
CA ILE A 23 -3.67 -12.57 -9.21
C ILE A 23 -3.38 -11.10 -8.89
N MET A 24 -4.41 -10.27 -8.68
CA MET A 24 -4.25 -8.87 -8.26
C MET A 24 -3.64 -8.76 -6.87
N HIS A 25 -4.00 -9.65 -5.93
CA HIS A 25 -3.39 -9.74 -4.60
C HIS A 25 -1.87 -9.94 -4.73
N PHE A 26 -1.46 -10.95 -5.52
CA PHE A 26 -0.03 -11.23 -5.75
C PHE A 26 0.68 -10.10 -6.49
N SER A 27 0.02 -9.45 -7.44
CA SER A 27 0.57 -8.28 -8.15
C SER A 27 0.82 -7.12 -7.18
N ASN A 28 -0.13 -6.83 -6.30
CA ASN A 28 -0.01 -5.79 -5.27
C ASN A 28 1.10 -6.14 -4.27
N PHE A 29 1.11 -7.39 -3.80
CA PHE A 29 2.17 -7.92 -2.91
C PHE A 29 3.55 -7.69 -3.53
N THR A 30 3.73 -8.10 -4.79
CA THR A 30 5.01 -8.01 -5.51
C THR A 30 5.44 -6.53 -5.70
N MET A 31 4.53 -5.65 -6.10
CA MET A 31 4.85 -4.23 -6.29
C MET A 31 5.32 -3.56 -5.00
N ILE A 32 4.70 -3.89 -3.87
CA ILE A 32 5.13 -3.35 -2.57
C ILE A 32 6.46 -3.99 -2.15
N THR A 33 6.67 -5.29 -2.42
CA THR A 33 7.96 -5.96 -2.17
C THR A 33 9.09 -5.23 -2.92
N GLN A 34 8.89 -4.93 -4.19
CA GLN A 34 9.87 -4.20 -5.01
C GLN A 34 10.12 -2.78 -4.48
N ARG A 35 9.09 -2.13 -3.93
CA ARG A 35 9.21 -0.79 -3.34
C ARG A 35 10.08 -0.80 -2.08
N VAL A 36 9.87 -1.78 -1.20
CA VAL A 36 10.52 -1.89 0.12
C VAL A 36 11.89 -2.58 0.04
N SER A 37 12.11 -3.43 -0.97
CA SER A 37 13.35 -4.20 -1.12
C SER A 37 14.62 -3.34 -1.09
N LEU A 38 14.58 -2.14 -1.68
CA LEU A 38 15.74 -1.25 -1.70
C LEU A 38 16.04 -0.69 -0.30
N SER A 39 15.04 -0.42 0.55
CA SER A 39 15.31 0.05 1.91
C SER A 39 16.03 -1.02 2.74
N ILE A 40 15.77 -2.29 2.45
CA ILE A 40 16.49 -3.41 3.07
C ILE A 40 17.89 -3.55 2.44
N ALA A 41 17.98 -3.43 1.11
CA ALA A 41 19.25 -3.56 0.38
C ALA A 41 20.25 -2.45 0.73
N ILE A 42 19.78 -1.20 0.91
CA ILE A 42 20.63 -0.05 1.26
C ILE A 42 21.37 -0.29 2.59
N ILE A 43 20.72 -0.89 3.58
CA ILE A 43 21.37 -1.22 4.87
C ILE A 43 22.57 -2.18 4.64
N ALA A 44 22.45 -3.07 3.64
CA ALA A 44 23.54 -3.98 3.28
C ALA A 44 24.59 -3.33 2.36
N MET A 45 24.23 -2.25 1.66
CA MET A 45 25.09 -1.55 0.69
C MET A 45 25.92 -0.44 1.31
N VAL A 46 25.46 0.18 2.41
CA VAL A 46 26.10 1.34 3.05
C VAL A 46 26.82 0.88 4.32
N ASN A 47 28.12 1.19 4.44
CA ASN A 47 28.91 0.85 5.60
C ASN A 47 28.63 1.84 6.76
N THR A 48 28.04 1.33 7.83
CA THR A 48 27.67 2.14 9.00
C THR A 48 28.81 2.23 10.03
N THR A 49 29.96 1.63 9.75
CA THR A 49 31.03 1.45 10.75
C THR A 49 31.79 2.75 11.12
N GLN A 50 31.55 3.85 10.41
CA GLN A 50 32.31 5.08 10.66
C GLN A 50 31.60 6.12 11.58
N GLN A 51 30.38 5.88 12.00
CA GLN A 51 29.68 6.87 12.84
C GLN A 51 30.00 6.77 14.33
N HIS A 52 30.55 5.65 14.79
CA HIS A 52 30.97 5.49 16.19
C HIS A 52 32.40 5.99 16.47
N GLY A 53 33.17 6.29 15.43
CA GLY A 53 34.57 6.72 15.58
C GLY A 53 34.78 8.19 15.95
N LEU A 54 33.74 9.04 15.79
CA LEU A 54 33.89 10.48 16.01
C LEU A 54 33.42 10.96 17.39
N SER A 55 32.77 10.12 18.19
CA SER A 55 32.31 10.55 19.51
C SER A 55 33.30 10.20 20.65
N ASN A 56 34.37 9.45 20.38
CA ASN A 56 35.33 9.03 21.39
C ASN A 56 36.72 9.68 21.26
N ALA A 57 36.83 10.79 20.48
CA ALA A 57 38.11 11.47 20.29
C ALA A 57 38.24 12.74 21.20
N SER A 58 37.84 12.62 22.46
CA SER A 58 38.15 13.65 23.43
C SER A 58 38.28 13.08 24.84
N THR A 59 39.32 12.30 25.09
CA THR A 59 39.94 12.24 26.43
C THR A 59 41.38 11.74 26.25
N GLU A 60 42.29 12.65 26.39
CA GLU A 60 43.71 12.36 26.43
C GLU A 60 44.12 11.69 27.77
N GLY A 61 44.97 10.74 27.68
CA GLY A 61 45.73 10.26 28.85
C GLY A 61 46.81 9.26 28.43
N PRO A 62 48.09 9.53 28.69
CA PRO A 62 49.14 8.66 28.17
C PRO A 62 49.52 7.52 29.14
N VAL A 63 50.26 6.60 28.64
CA VAL A 63 51.29 5.76 29.33
C VAL A 63 51.17 4.25 29.05
N ALA A 64 52.11 3.80 28.31
CA ALA A 64 53.23 2.83 28.56
C ALA A 64 53.01 1.36 28.22
N ASP A 65 53.86 0.96 27.31
CA ASP A 65 54.58 -0.31 27.13
C ASP A 65 54.02 -1.64 27.67
N ALA A 66 53.87 -2.58 26.76
CA ALA A 66 54.62 -3.85 26.85
C ALA A 66 54.28 -4.82 25.73
N LEU A 67 55.29 -5.21 25.03
CA LEU A 67 55.46 -6.37 24.16
C LEU A 67 54.51 -7.56 24.39
N ASN A 68 53.92 -8.09 23.31
CA ASN A 68 54.33 -9.44 22.87
C ASN A 68 53.76 -9.81 21.50
N ASN A 69 54.62 -10.34 20.67
CA ASN A 69 54.38 -10.97 19.39
C ASN A 69 53.41 -12.16 19.50
N SER A 70 52.38 -12.15 18.73
CA SER A 70 51.89 -13.37 18.07
C SER A 70 51.12 -12.96 16.80
N SER A 71 51.81 -13.08 15.69
CA SER A 71 51.28 -12.91 14.35
C SER A 71 50.25 -14.00 14.05
N ILE A 72 48.99 -13.73 14.30
CA ILE A 72 47.90 -14.52 13.72
C ILE A 72 47.57 -13.85 12.37
N SER A 73 48.08 -14.50 11.32
CA SER A 73 47.70 -14.17 9.94
C SER A 73 46.19 -14.45 9.76
N ILE A 74 45.41 -13.42 9.99
CA ILE A 74 44.00 -13.45 9.57
C ILE A 74 44.01 -13.40 8.05
N LYS A 75 43.74 -14.54 7.42
CA LYS A 75 43.41 -14.58 5.98
C LYS A 75 42.18 -13.70 5.77
N GLU A 76 42.42 -12.49 5.32
CA GLU A 76 41.43 -11.55 4.85
C GLU A 76 40.69 -12.17 3.65
N PHE A 77 39.54 -12.77 3.90
CA PHE A 77 38.66 -13.24 2.85
C PHE A 77 38.07 -11.99 2.17
N ASP A 78 38.63 -11.65 1.04
CA ASP A 78 38.32 -10.47 0.25
C ASP A 78 36.93 -10.66 -0.39
N THR A 79 35.88 -10.57 0.42
CA THR A 79 34.51 -10.41 -0.08
C THR A 79 34.35 -8.94 -0.45
N LYS A 80 34.57 -8.66 -1.71
CA LYS A 80 34.39 -7.37 -2.35
C LYS A 80 32.89 -7.01 -2.37
N ALA A 81 32.30 -6.77 -1.21
CA ALA A 81 30.99 -6.14 -1.11
C ALA A 81 31.20 -4.66 -1.43
N SER A 82 30.63 -4.19 -2.55
CA SER A 82 30.66 -2.79 -2.93
C SER A 82 30.00 -1.96 -1.83
N VAL A 83 30.82 -1.29 -1.05
CA VAL A 83 30.35 -0.44 0.04
C VAL A 83 30.24 0.98 -0.48
N TYR A 84 28.98 1.45 -0.61
CA TYR A 84 28.69 2.82 -1.09
C TYR A 84 28.73 3.79 0.10
N ARG A 85 29.31 4.97 -0.12
CA ARG A 85 29.36 6.06 0.86
C ARG A 85 28.23 7.05 0.59
N TRP A 86 27.01 6.66 0.94
CA TRP A 86 25.79 7.50 0.76
C TRP A 86 25.43 8.15 2.10
N SER A 87 25.41 9.48 2.12
CA SER A 87 24.96 10.23 3.30
C SER A 87 23.49 9.92 3.62
N PRO A 88 23.03 10.07 4.86
CA PRO A 88 21.62 9.90 5.22
C PRO A 88 20.66 10.74 4.38
N GLU A 89 21.09 11.96 4.00
CA GLU A 89 20.33 12.84 3.10
C GLU A 89 20.12 12.20 1.72
N THR A 90 21.21 11.67 1.15
CA THR A 90 21.19 10.97 -0.15
C THR A 90 20.24 9.74 -0.09
N GLN A 91 20.32 8.98 0.99
CA GLN A 91 19.42 7.83 1.22
C GLN A 91 17.95 8.28 1.26
N GLY A 92 17.66 9.38 1.94
CA GLY A 92 16.32 10.00 2.00
C GLY A 92 15.79 10.37 0.61
N ILE A 93 16.64 10.97 -0.23
CA ILE A 93 16.29 11.34 -1.62
C ILE A 93 15.98 10.06 -2.43
N ILE A 94 16.82 9.03 -2.31
CA ILE A 94 16.62 7.74 -3.01
C ILE A 94 15.27 7.10 -2.59
N PHE A 95 14.94 7.12 -1.30
CA PHE A 95 13.66 6.55 -0.81
C PHE A 95 12.44 7.36 -1.28
N SER A 96 12.59 8.68 -1.38
CA SER A 96 11.52 9.58 -1.82
C SER A 96 11.27 9.53 -3.31
N SER A 97 12.27 9.18 -4.10
CA SER A 97 12.24 9.29 -5.58
C SER A 97 11.12 8.46 -6.21
N ILE A 98 10.79 7.30 -5.65
CA ILE A 98 9.67 6.47 -6.14
C ILE A 98 8.32 7.20 -6.01
N ASN A 99 8.14 7.99 -4.95
CA ASN A 99 6.90 8.75 -4.73
C ASN A 99 6.74 9.88 -5.76
N TYR A 100 7.86 10.49 -6.20
CA TYR A 100 7.81 11.51 -7.27
C TYR A 100 7.28 10.90 -8.57
N GLY A 101 7.75 9.70 -8.92
CA GLY A 101 7.24 8.96 -10.09
C GLY A 101 5.74 8.63 -9.97
N ILE A 102 5.30 8.17 -8.80
CA ILE A 102 3.89 7.84 -8.54
C ILE A 102 3.02 9.10 -8.75
N ILE A 103 3.40 10.24 -8.14
CA ILE A 103 2.63 11.50 -8.25
C ILE A 103 2.47 11.93 -9.71
N LEU A 104 3.55 11.85 -10.49
CA LEU A 104 3.55 12.24 -11.91
C LEU A 104 2.54 11.43 -12.74
N THR A 105 2.32 10.18 -12.39
CA THR A 105 1.51 9.26 -13.21
C THR A 105 0.11 8.99 -12.67
N LEU A 106 -0.21 9.31 -11.41
CA LEU A 106 -1.51 8.98 -10.82
C LEU A 106 -2.71 9.49 -11.65
N ILE A 107 -2.67 10.76 -12.04
CA ILE A 107 -3.77 11.38 -12.78
C ILE A 107 -3.76 10.95 -14.26
N PRO A 108 -2.62 11.09 -15.01
CA PRO A 108 -2.62 10.66 -16.42
C PRO A 108 -2.91 9.18 -16.61
N SER A 109 -2.44 8.32 -15.70
CA SER A 109 -2.62 6.86 -15.84
C SER A 109 -4.10 6.44 -15.78
N GLY A 110 -4.91 7.11 -14.98
CA GLY A 110 -6.36 6.84 -14.94
C GLY A 110 -7.03 7.12 -16.27
N TYR A 111 -6.58 8.17 -16.97
CA TYR A 111 -7.05 8.51 -18.32
C TYR A 111 -6.50 7.51 -19.36
N LEU A 112 -5.21 7.22 -19.31
CA LEU A 112 -4.53 6.29 -20.22
C LEU A 112 -5.07 4.86 -20.11
N ALA A 113 -5.46 4.41 -18.92
CA ALA A 113 -6.07 3.10 -18.70
C ALA A 113 -7.40 2.95 -19.45
N GLY A 114 -8.12 4.05 -19.64
CA GLY A 114 -9.33 4.09 -20.46
C GLY A 114 -9.05 3.97 -21.97
N ILE A 115 -7.89 4.45 -22.42
CA ILE A 115 -7.50 4.45 -23.85
C ILE A 115 -6.83 3.12 -24.25
N PHE A 116 -5.75 2.74 -23.55
CA PHE A 116 -4.89 1.62 -23.92
C PHE A 116 -5.37 0.27 -23.38
N GLY A 117 -6.36 0.27 -22.47
CA GLY A 117 -6.82 -0.91 -21.78
C GLY A 117 -6.05 -1.14 -20.48
N ALA A 118 -6.77 -1.53 -19.46
CA ALA A 118 -6.21 -1.71 -18.12
C ALA A 118 -5.26 -2.93 -18.04
N LYS A 119 -5.55 -4.01 -18.78
CA LYS A 119 -4.69 -5.21 -18.86
C LYS A 119 -3.27 -4.83 -19.26
N LYS A 120 -3.12 -4.08 -20.37
CA LYS A 120 -1.82 -3.69 -20.92
C LYS A 120 -1.10 -2.73 -19.97
N MET A 121 -1.82 -1.73 -19.44
CA MET A 121 -1.25 -0.71 -18.55
C MET A 121 -0.69 -1.33 -17.26
N LEU A 122 -1.48 -2.18 -16.63
CA LEU A 122 -1.09 -2.83 -15.37
C LEU A 122 0.05 -3.85 -15.62
N GLY A 123 -0.08 -4.66 -16.67
CA GLY A 123 0.96 -5.63 -17.03
C GLY A 123 2.29 -4.96 -17.40
N ALA A 124 2.26 -3.89 -18.19
CA ALA A 124 3.45 -3.10 -18.54
C ALA A 124 4.06 -2.45 -17.29
N GLY A 125 3.23 -1.88 -16.42
CA GLY A 125 3.68 -1.29 -15.15
C GLY A 125 4.37 -2.32 -14.27
N LEU A 126 3.79 -3.50 -14.13
CA LEU A 126 4.37 -4.61 -13.35
C LEU A 126 5.69 -5.08 -13.98
N LEU A 127 5.76 -5.23 -15.30
CA LEU A 127 6.97 -5.67 -16.01
C LEU A 127 8.10 -4.65 -15.85
N ILE A 128 7.82 -3.36 -16.13
CA ILE A 128 8.81 -2.29 -16.03
C ILE A 128 9.34 -2.21 -14.59
N SER A 129 8.44 -2.21 -13.60
CA SER A 129 8.83 -2.18 -12.18
C SER A 129 9.74 -3.37 -11.81
N SER A 130 9.41 -4.57 -12.33
CA SER A 130 10.16 -5.81 -12.04
C SER A 130 11.56 -5.77 -12.66
N LEU A 131 11.66 -5.38 -13.93
CA LEU A 131 12.95 -5.25 -14.63
C LEU A 131 13.83 -4.20 -13.95
N LEU A 132 13.28 -3.03 -13.61
CA LEU A 132 14.03 -1.97 -12.93
C LEU A 132 14.51 -2.41 -11.54
N THR A 133 13.74 -3.27 -10.87
CA THR A 133 14.17 -3.86 -9.58
C THR A 133 15.40 -4.76 -9.77
N LEU A 134 15.40 -5.57 -10.84
CA LEU A 134 16.56 -6.43 -11.19
C LEU A 134 17.80 -5.59 -11.53
N PHE A 135 17.61 -4.45 -12.20
CA PHE A 135 18.70 -3.55 -12.61
C PHE A 135 19.16 -2.61 -11.49
N THR A 136 18.49 -2.57 -10.34
CA THR A 136 18.84 -1.65 -9.23
C THR A 136 20.28 -1.82 -8.72
N PRO A 137 20.83 -3.04 -8.52
CA PRO A 137 22.23 -3.17 -8.09
C PRO A 137 23.21 -2.59 -9.13
N LEU A 138 22.97 -2.87 -10.40
CA LEU A 138 23.79 -2.34 -11.49
C LEU A 138 23.73 -0.80 -11.54
N ALA A 139 22.53 -0.23 -11.34
CA ALA A 139 22.35 1.23 -11.28
C ALA A 139 23.13 1.84 -10.11
N ALA A 140 23.24 1.13 -8.99
CA ALA A 140 24.00 1.60 -7.82
C ALA A 140 25.50 1.67 -8.11
N ASP A 141 26.03 0.76 -8.91
CA ASP A 141 27.44 0.76 -9.35
C ASP A 141 27.76 2.00 -10.23
N PHE A 142 26.78 2.46 -11.03
CA PHE A 142 26.94 3.65 -11.87
C PHE A 142 26.74 4.97 -11.14
N GLY A 143 26.17 4.93 -9.95
CA GLY A 143 26.04 6.10 -9.06
C GLY A 143 24.61 6.45 -8.64
N VAL A 144 24.52 7.36 -7.67
CA VAL A 144 23.28 7.78 -7.01
C VAL A 144 22.23 8.31 -7.99
N ILE A 145 22.66 9.11 -8.96
CA ILE A 145 21.75 9.75 -9.93
C ILE A 145 20.96 8.69 -10.72
N LEU A 146 21.65 7.63 -11.17
CA LEU A 146 21.01 6.56 -11.92
C LEU A 146 20.01 5.78 -11.04
N VAL A 147 20.33 5.55 -9.75
CA VAL A 147 19.40 4.93 -8.80
C VAL A 147 18.13 5.78 -8.65
N ILE A 148 18.26 7.11 -8.51
CA ILE A 148 17.13 8.04 -8.39
C ILE A 148 16.25 7.96 -9.65
N VAL A 149 16.86 7.97 -10.85
CA VAL A 149 16.13 7.88 -12.13
C VAL A 149 15.38 6.54 -12.22
N VAL A 150 16.05 5.43 -11.94
CA VAL A 150 15.47 4.07 -11.94
C VAL A 150 14.26 4.01 -10.97
N ARG A 151 14.41 4.54 -9.75
CA ARG A 151 13.34 4.58 -8.75
C ARG A 151 12.17 5.46 -9.19
N THR A 152 12.44 6.60 -9.81
CA THR A 152 11.39 7.49 -10.31
C THR A 152 10.58 6.80 -11.42
N VAL A 153 11.26 6.17 -12.40
CA VAL A 153 10.58 5.40 -13.47
C VAL A 153 9.81 4.21 -12.90
N GLN A 154 10.38 3.52 -11.90
CA GLN A 154 9.70 2.44 -11.17
C GLN A 154 8.41 2.96 -10.50
N GLY A 155 8.48 4.14 -9.88
CA GLY A 155 7.31 4.81 -9.28
C GLY A 155 6.23 5.13 -10.32
N MET A 156 6.64 5.63 -11.51
CA MET A 156 5.73 5.88 -12.63
C MET A 156 4.99 4.60 -13.04
N ALA A 157 5.73 3.50 -13.19
CA ALA A 157 5.20 2.19 -13.56
C ALA A 157 4.19 1.67 -12.52
N GLN A 158 4.50 1.80 -11.23
CA GLN A 158 3.62 1.37 -10.13
C GLN A 158 2.37 2.25 -10.03
N GLY A 159 2.49 3.55 -10.24
CA GLY A 159 1.34 4.48 -10.27
C GLY A 159 0.33 4.09 -11.36
N MET A 160 0.83 3.77 -12.55
CA MET A 160 0.00 3.28 -13.67
C MET A 160 -0.70 1.96 -13.33
N ALA A 161 0.01 1.02 -12.71
CA ALA A 161 -0.54 -0.29 -12.35
C ALA A 161 -1.67 -0.16 -11.30
N TRP A 162 -1.47 0.67 -10.27
CA TRP A 162 -2.46 0.82 -9.18
C TRP A 162 -3.76 1.47 -9.63
N THR A 163 -3.71 2.46 -10.53
CA THR A 163 -4.93 3.09 -11.05
C THR A 163 -5.65 2.18 -12.04
N GLY A 164 -4.91 1.46 -12.87
CA GLY A 164 -5.46 0.52 -13.85
C GLY A 164 -6.35 -0.56 -13.25
N GLN A 165 -6.07 -1.01 -12.03
CA GLN A 165 -6.87 -2.03 -11.34
C GLN A 165 -8.35 -1.65 -11.25
N PHE A 166 -8.67 -0.36 -11.03
CA PHE A 166 -10.04 0.09 -10.87
C PHE A 166 -10.83 0.06 -12.19
N THR A 167 -10.17 0.18 -13.34
CA THR A 167 -10.81 -0.04 -14.65
C THR A 167 -11.25 -1.49 -14.82
N ILE A 168 -10.42 -2.44 -14.38
CA ILE A 168 -10.75 -3.87 -14.44
C ILE A 168 -11.94 -4.16 -13.50
N TRP A 169 -11.88 -3.66 -12.24
CA TRP A 169 -12.95 -3.90 -11.26
C TRP A 169 -14.29 -3.29 -11.70
N ALA A 170 -14.27 -2.17 -12.43
CA ALA A 170 -15.49 -1.58 -12.97
C ALA A 170 -16.23 -2.53 -13.94
N LYS A 171 -15.49 -3.43 -14.62
CA LYS A 171 -16.04 -4.39 -15.59
C LYS A 171 -16.25 -5.81 -15.03
N TRP A 172 -15.44 -6.20 -14.02
CA TRP A 172 -15.44 -7.59 -13.52
C TRP A 172 -16.18 -7.76 -12.19
N ALA A 173 -16.40 -6.68 -11.43
CA ALA A 173 -16.95 -6.76 -10.07
C ALA A 173 -18.43 -6.36 -10.05
N PRO A 174 -19.37 -7.34 -9.90
CA PRO A 174 -20.78 -7.02 -9.64
C PRO A 174 -20.91 -6.14 -8.38
N PRO A 175 -21.87 -5.20 -8.35
CA PRO A 175 -22.01 -4.26 -7.21
C PRO A 175 -22.14 -4.96 -5.84
N LEU A 176 -22.80 -6.12 -5.78
CA LEU A 176 -23.04 -6.87 -4.53
C LEU A 176 -21.82 -7.67 -4.03
N GLU A 177 -20.78 -7.85 -4.88
CA GLU A 177 -19.56 -8.61 -4.55
C GLU A 177 -18.31 -7.73 -4.65
N ARG A 178 -18.50 -6.46 -4.95
CA ARG A 178 -17.44 -5.50 -5.28
C ARG A 178 -16.47 -5.30 -4.13
N SER A 179 -16.99 -5.14 -2.91
CA SER A 179 -16.15 -4.91 -1.72
C SER A 179 -15.26 -6.11 -1.44
N LYS A 180 -15.83 -7.31 -1.48
CA LYS A 180 -15.12 -8.57 -1.22
C LYS A 180 -13.97 -8.77 -2.22
N LEU A 181 -14.24 -8.61 -3.52
CA LEU A 181 -13.24 -8.82 -4.58
C LEU A 181 -12.09 -7.80 -4.49
N THR A 182 -12.43 -6.52 -4.31
CA THR A 182 -11.43 -5.45 -4.23
C THR A 182 -10.60 -5.51 -2.95
N THR A 183 -11.18 -5.94 -1.82
CA THR A 183 -10.44 -6.07 -0.56
C THR A 183 -9.53 -7.29 -0.56
N ILE A 184 -9.92 -8.41 -1.18
CA ILE A 184 -9.01 -9.56 -1.38
C ILE A 184 -7.80 -9.10 -2.20
N ALA A 185 -8.01 -8.41 -3.31
CA ALA A 185 -6.92 -7.87 -4.15
C ALA A 185 -6.05 -6.87 -3.37
N GLY A 186 -6.69 -5.97 -2.62
CA GLY A 186 -6.02 -4.90 -1.85
C GLY A 186 -5.21 -5.41 -0.67
N SER A 187 -5.62 -6.51 -0.05
CA SER A 187 -4.94 -7.07 1.14
C SER A 187 -3.49 -7.50 0.86
N GLY A 188 -3.11 -7.72 -0.40
CA GLY A 188 -1.73 -8.00 -0.79
C GLY A 188 -0.74 -6.92 -0.33
N LYS A 189 -1.17 -5.67 -0.26
CA LYS A 189 -0.34 -4.55 0.22
C LYS A 189 0.01 -4.71 1.71
N CYS A 190 -1.00 -5.00 2.53
CA CYS A 190 -0.83 -5.17 3.97
C CYS A 190 -0.07 -6.45 4.30
N ALA A 191 -0.35 -7.55 3.60
CA ALA A 191 0.35 -8.82 3.77
C ALA A 191 1.87 -8.66 3.54
N HIS A 192 2.27 -7.88 2.53
CA HIS A 192 3.67 -7.60 2.26
C HIS A 192 4.33 -6.81 3.40
N MET A 193 3.66 -5.78 3.92
CA MET A 193 4.21 -4.96 5.01
C MET A 193 4.56 -5.82 6.23
N GLY A 194 3.67 -6.73 6.63
CA GLY A 194 3.93 -7.68 7.71
C GLY A 194 5.13 -8.58 7.41
N HIS A 195 5.18 -9.14 6.21
CA HIS A 195 6.27 -10.03 5.78
C HIS A 195 7.64 -9.33 5.76
N SER A 196 7.70 -8.07 5.32
CA SER A 196 8.93 -7.29 5.28
C SER A 196 9.50 -7.04 6.68
N PHE A 197 8.65 -6.72 7.65
CA PHE A 197 9.08 -6.57 9.06
C PHE A 197 9.63 -7.88 9.63
N VAL A 198 8.99 -9.01 9.34
CA VAL A 198 9.48 -10.34 9.77
C VAL A 198 10.87 -10.64 9.18
N ILE A 199 11.09 -10.33 7.90
CA ILE A 199 12.40 -10.52 7.25
C ILE A 199 13.48 -9.66 7.92
N LEU A 200 13.19 -8.38 8.19
CA LEU A 200 14.12 -7.48 8.86
C LEU A 200 14.55 -8.03 10.21
N CYS A 201 13.62 -8.58 10.98
CA CYS A 201 13.89 -9.16 12.30
C CYS A 201 14.67 -10.45 12.25
N ARG A 202 14.38 -11.32 11.31
CA ARG A 202 15.15 -12.56 11.10
C ARG A 202 16.60 -12.22 10.75
N ARG A 203 16.80 -11.18 9.95
CA ARG A 203 18.14 -10.75 9.56
C ARG A 203 18.99 -10.29 10.75
N GLU A 204 18.41 -9.48 11.64
CA GLU A 204 19.11 -9.05 12.87
C GLU A 204 19.47 -10.23 13.78
N ARG A 205 18.60 -11.24 13.82
CA ARG A 205 18.84 -12.47 14.57
C ARG A 205 20.03 -13.26 14.00
N HIS A 206 20.17 -13.31 12.67
CA HIS A 206 21.26 -14.04 12.01
C HIS A 206 22.57 -13.24 11.93
N ALA A 207 22.53 -11.93 12.11
CA ALA A 207 23.75 -11.12 12.22
C ALA A 207 24.51 -11.40 13.53
N THR A 208 23.81 -11.95 14.53
CA THR A 208 24.38 -12.30 15.84
C THR A 208 24.64 -13.81 16.00
N SER A 209 24.18 -14.65 15.05
CA SER A 209 24.45 -16.09 15.02
C SER A 209 25.08 -16.47 13.68
N GLU A 210 26.15 -17.24 13.71
CA GLU A 210 26.90 -17.67 12.51
C GLU A 210 26.11 -18.66 11.61
N GLU A 211 24.91 -19.09 12.00
CA GLU A 211 24.12 -20.07 11.24
C GLU A 211 23.18 -19.41 10.22
N THR A 212 23.43 -19.68 8.96
CA THR A 212 22.52 -19.28 7.86
C THR A 212 21.53 -20.42 7.60
N PRO A 213 20.21 -20.16 7.64
CA PRO A 213 19.21 -21.22 7.45
C PRO A 213 19.01 -21.66 6.00
N PHE A 214 19.75 -21.03 5.05
CA PHE A 214 19.73 -21.43 3.64
C PHE A 214 21.17 -21.59 3.13
N PRO A 215 21.70 -22.85 3.08
CA PRO A 215 22.98 -23.15 2.44
C PRO A 215 22.96 -23.10 0.91
N UNK A 216 22.18 -22.53 0.44
CA UNK A 216 22.02 -22.59 -0.77
C UNK A 216 22.58 -21.68 -1.51
N UNK A 217 23.45 -21.86 -1.61
CA UNK A 217 23.78 -21.51 -2.10
C UNK A 217 23.93 -20.75 -2.64
N THR A 218 23.62 -19.81 -2.51
CA THR A 218 23.86 -18.69 -3.39
C THR A 218 25.17 -17.98 -3.01
N ASN A 219 26.14 -18.18 -3.80
CA ASN A 219 27.33 -17.31 -3.82
C ASN A 219 27.00 -15.88 -4.28
N LEU A 220 25.72 -15.49 -4.30
CA LEU A 220 25.30 -14.13 -4.65
C LEU A 220 25.53 -13.19 -3.46
N PRO A 221 26.13 -12.02 -3.69
CA PRO A 221 26.23 -10.99 -2.64
C PRO A 221 24.85 -10.68 -2.08
N LYS A 222 24.76 -10.47 -0.77
CA LYS A 222 23.48 -10.28 -0.03
C LYS A 222 22.59 -9.19 -0.64
N ASN A 223 23.19 -8.20 -1.22
CA ASN A 223 22.51 -7.13 -1.95
C ASN A 223 21.77 -7.59 -3.24
N UNK A 224 22.22 -8.43 -3.76
CA UNK A 224 21.65 -8.95 -4.88
C UNK A 224 20.47 -9.74 -4.63
N PHE A 225 20.56 -10.47 -3.62
CA PHE A 225 19.38 -11.28 -3.28
C PHE A 225 18.12 -10.44 -3.03
N TYR A 226 18.25 -9.33 -2.31
CA TYR A 226 17.12 -8.46 -1.95
C TYR A 226 16.48 -7.76 -3.16
N THR A 227 17.15 -7.69 -4.27
CA THR A 227 16.61 -7.10 -5.51
C THR A 227 16.20 -8.19 -6.52
N PHE A 228 16.99 -9.27 -6.63
CA PHE A 228 16.72 -10.37 -7.57
C PHE A 228 15.42 -11.13 -7.23
N PHE A 229 15.19 -11.45 -5.98
CA PHE A 229 14.00 -12.19 -5.56
C PHE A 229 12.70 -11.44 -5.89
N PRO A 230 12.50 -10.17 -5.47
CA PRO A 230 11.27 -9.46 -5.82
C PRO A 230 11.16 -9.09 -7.31
N GLY A 231 12.27 -8.87 -7.99
CA GLY A 231 12.27 -8.62 -9.43
C GLY A 231 11.83 -9.86 -10.23
N SER A 232 12.44 -11.02 -9.93
CA SER A 232 12.08 -12.31 -10.57
C SER A 232 10.63 -12.71 -10.31
N THR A 233 10.19 -12.60 -9.06
CA THR A 233 8.79 -12.88 -8.67
C THR A 233 7.83 -11.99 -9.46
N GLY A 234 8.20 -10.71 -9.65
CA GLY A 234 7.41 -9.78 -10.44
C GLY A 234 7.32 -10.15 -11.91
N CYS A 235 8.41 -10.63 -12.51
CA CYS A 235 8.41 -11.11 -13.90
C CYS A 235 7.49 -12.34 -14.05
N VAL A 236 7.55 -13.29 -13.13
CA VAL A 236 6.65 -14.46 -13.11
C VAL A 236 5.19 -14.02 -12.98
N CYS A 237 4.93 -13.08 -12.06
CA CYS A 237 3.58 -12.52 -11.86
C CYS A 237 3.08 -11.82 -13.12
N CYS A 238 3.97 -11.13 -13.85
CA CYS A 238 3.67 -10.46 -15.13
C CYS A 238 3.31 -11.48 -16.22
N LEU A 239 4.00 -12.61 -16.31
CA LEU A 239 3.68 -13.69 -17.25
C LEU A 239 2.27 -14.24 -16.95
N LEU A 240 1.98 -14.53 -15.68
CA LEU A 240 0.65 -14.96 -15.25
C LEU A 240 -0.42 -13.89 -15.56
N TRP A 241 -0.09 -12.62 -15.39
CA TRP A 241 -0.98 -11.50 -15.68
C TRP A 241 -1.40 -11.50 -17.16
N PHE A 242 -0.45 -11.55 -18.09
CA PHE A 242 -0.76 -11.48 -19.52
C PHE A 242 -1.47 -12.73 -20.06
N THR A 243 -1.21 -13.90 -19.46
CA THR A 243 -1.86 -15.17 -19.89
C THR A 243 -3.29 -15.30 -19.37
N VAL A 244 -3.54 -14.90 -18.11
CA VAL A 244 -4.82 -15.18 -17.44
C VAL A 244 -5.80 -14.00 -17.52
N ILE A 245 -5.32 -12.75 -17.49
CA ILE A 245 -6.21 -11.58 -17.32
C ILE A 245 -6.70 -11.04 -18.67
N TYR A 246 -7.96 -10.65 -18.71
CA TYR A 246 -8.61 -10.00 -19.84
C TYR A 246 -9.33 -8.73 -19.38
N ASP A 247 -9.31 -7.67 -20.20
CA ASP A 247 -9.96 -6.40 -19.89
C ASP A 247 -11.47 -6.52 -19.74
N ASP A 248 -12.06 -7.47 -20.46
CA ASP A 248 -13.52 -7.63 -20.55
C ASP A 248 -13.89 -9.09 -20.31
N PRO A 249 -14.81 -9.39 -19.38
CA PRO A 249 -15.28 -10.77 -19.16
C PRO A 249 -15.90 -11.41 -20.41
N MET A 250 -16.47 -10.61 -21.32
CA MET A 250 -17.09 -11.12 -22.56
C MET A 250 -16.11 -11.83 -23.47
N HIS A 251 -14.85 -11.43 -23.46
CA HIS A 251 -13.80 -11.95 -24.34
C HIS A 251 -12.89 -12.99 -23.68
N HIS A 252 -13.18 -13.39 -22.43
CA HIS A 252 -12.35 -14.35 -21.71
C HIS A 252 -12.66 -15.79 -22.17
N PRO A 253 -11.64 -16.57 -22.64
CA PRO A 253 -11.90 -17.90 -23.20
C PRO A 253 -12.41 -18.94 -22.20
N CYS A 254 -12.03 -18.81 -20.95
CA CYS A 254 -12.33 -19.82 -19.91
C CYS A 254 -13.48 -19.44 -18.97
N ILE A 255 -14.19 -18.32 -19.22
CA ILE A 255 -15.30 -17.92 -18.35
C ILE A 255 -16.52 -18.84 -18.59
N SER A 256 -17.16 -19.29 -17.50
CA SER A 256 -18.38 -20.06 -17.63
C SER A 256 -19.54 -19.18 -18.11
N VAL A 257 -20.44 -19.74 -18.93
CA VAL A 257 -21.62 -19.03 -19.45
C VAL A 257 -22.43 -18.41 -18.30
N ARG A 258 -22.61 -19.17 -17.23
CA ARG A 258 -23.35 -18.76 -16.03
C ARG A 258 -22.72 -17.57 -15.34
N GLU A 259 -21.37 -17.55 -15.19
CA GLU A 259 -20.62 -16.45 -14.59
C GLU A 259 -20.66 -15.19 -15.47
N LYS A 260 -20.54 -15.38 -16.79
CA LYS A 260 -20.64 -14.33 -17.79
C LYS A 260 -22.02 -13.64 -17.71
N GLU A 261 -23.09 -14.42 -17.71
CA GLU A 261 -24.47 -13.91 -17.58
C GLU A 261 -24.68 -13.16 -16.25
N HIS A 262 -24.15 -13.70 -15.16
CA HIS A 262 -24.23 -13.06 -13.84
C HIS A 262 -23.53 -11.70 -13.82
N ILE A 263 -22.34 -11.60 -14.40
CA ILE A 263 -21.59 -10.32 -14.48
C ILE A 263 -22.38 -9.33 -15.35
N VAL A 264 -22.77 -9.75 -16.57
CA VAL A 264 -23.46 -8.89 -17.53
C VAL A 264 -24.80 -8.39 -16.96
N SER A 265 -25.64 -9.27 -16.42
CA SER A 265 -26.92 -8.88 -15.84
C SER A 265 -26.78 -7.96 -14.64
N SER A 266 -25.75 -8.17 -13.81
CA SER A 266 -25.46 -7.32 -12.64
C SER A 266 -24.95 -5.94 -13.05
N LEU A 267 -24.25 -5.83 -14.18
CA LEU A 267 -23.69 -4.57 -14.69
C LEU A 267 -24.58 -3.91 -15.77
N ALA A 268 -25.62 -4.60 -16.26
CA ALA A 268 -26.51 -4.07 -17.30
C ALA A 268 -27.21 -2.79 -16.92
N GLN A 269 -27.35 -2.52 -15.62
CA GLN A 269 -27.90 -1.27 -15.11
C GLN A 269 -26.86 -0.11 -15.15
N GLN A 270 -25.61 -0.40 -15.48
CA GLN A 270 -24.55 0.62 -15.59
C GLN A 270 -24.35 1.01 -17.07
N PRO A 271 -24.42 2.29 -17.41
CA PRO A 271 -24.38 2.72 -18.81
C PRO A 271 -23.02 2.43 -19.47
N SER A 272 -23.06 1.75 -20.61
CA SER A 272 -21.90 1.38 -21.42
C SER A 272 -21.87 2.22 -22.71
N SER A 273 -21.49 3.48 -22.64
CA SER A 273 -21.40 4.31 -23.83
C SER A 273 -19.95 4.62 -24.24
N PRO A 274 -19.72 5.02 -25.51
CA PRO A 274 -18.38 5.28 -26.02
C PRO A 274 -17.66 6.42 -25.29
N ARG A 275 -16.35 6.45 -25.42
CA ARG A 275 -15.41 7.35 -24.73
C ARG A 275 -15.79 8.83 -24.91
N ARG A 276 -16.17 9.48 -23.82
CA ARG A 276 -16.33 10.95 -23.77
C ARG A 276 -15.18 11.56 -22.95
N ALA A 277 -14.89 12.81 -23.26
CA ALA A 277 -13.96 13.62 -22.47
C ALA A 277 -14.37 13.63 -20.98
N VAL A 278 -13.40 13.65 -20.09
CA VAL A 278 -13.63 13.69 -18.64
C VAL A 278 -14.31 15.01 -18.28
N PRO A 279 -15.48 14.98 -17.60
CA PRO A 279 -16.21 16.22 -17.26
C PRO A 279 -15.62 16.89 -16.01
N ILE A 280 -14.40 17.41 -16.10
CA ILE A 280 -13.61 17.95 -14.97
C ILE A 280 -14.39 19.03 -14.22
N LYS A 281 -15.07 19.94 -14.96
CA LYS A 281 -15.83 21.04 -14.37
C LYS A 281 -16.97 20.53 -13.46
N ALA A 282 -17.70 19.51 -13.90
CA ALA A 282 -18.76 18.89 -13.10
C ALA A 282 -18.20 18.12 -11.89
N MET A 283 -17.03 17.51 -12.05
CA MET A 283 -16.36 16.79 -10.97
C MET A 283 -15.89 17.74 -9.86
N VAL A 284 -15.34 18.90 -10.21
CA VAL A 284 -14.84 19.90 -9.24
C VAL A 284 -15.98 20.47 -8.38
N THR A 285 -17.20 20.58 -8.94
CA THR A 285 -18.38 21.09 -8.20
C THR A 285 -19.13 19.99 -7.42
N CYS A 286 -18.71 18.73 -7.54
CA CYS A 286 -19.43 17.58 -6.97
C CYS A 286 -19.04 17.35 -5.50
N LEU A 287 -19.89 17.71 -4.54
CA LEU A 287 -19.66 17.56 -3.10
C LEU A 287 -19.41 16.10 -2.67
N PRO A 288 -20.19 15.10 -3.16
CA PRO A 288 -19.90 13.70 -2.84
C PRO A 288 -18.49 13.26 -3.23
N LEU A 289 -17.95 13.81 -4.32
CA LEU A 289 -16.58 13.51 -4.76
C LEU A 289 -15.54 14.12 -3.81
N TRP A 290 -15.76 15.37 -3.37
CA TRP A 290 -14.90 16.01 -2.35
C TRP A 290 -14.94 15.25 -1.03
N ALA A 291 -16.09 14.68 -0.67
CA ALA A 291 -16.21 13.83 0.53
C ALA A 291 -15.28 12.61 0.46
N ILE A 292 -15.16 12.00 -0.72
CA ILE A 292 -14.22 10.89 -0.96
C ILE A 292 -12.77 11.39 -0.87
N PHE A 293 -12.43 12.51 -1.52
CA PHE A 293 -11.06 13.08 -1.51
C PHE A 293 -10.59 13.40 -0.09
N LEU A 294 -11.45 14.01 0.72
CA LEU A 294 -11.16 14.32 2.12
C LEU A 294 -11.06 13.05 2.97
N GLY A 295 -11.88 12.03 2.67
CA GLY A 295 -11.75 10.71 3.28
C GLY A 295 -10.37 10.09 3.01
N PHE A 296 -9.89 10.14 1.77
CA PHE A 296 -8.54 9.70 1.39
C PHE A 296 -7.46 10.49 2.12
N PHE A 297 -7.59 11.81 2.17
CA PHE A 297 -6.65 12.70 2.87
C PHE A 297 -6.54 12.30 4.34
N SER A 298 -7.67 12.16 5.03
CA SER A 298 -7.72 11.85 6.46
C SER A 298 -7.18 10.45 6.77
N HIS A 299 -7.62 9.45 6.02
CA HIS A 299 -7.16 8.06 6.18
C HIS A 299 -5.64 7.94 6.00
N PHE A 300 -5.10 8.52 4.91
CA PHE A 300 -3.66 8.43 4.62
C PHE A 300 -2.81 9.26 5.57
N TRP A 301 -3.37 10.32 6.20
CA TRP A 301 -2.69 11.11 7.23
C TRP A 301 -2.22 10.21 8.37
N LEU A 302 -3.14 9.51 9.03
CA LEU A 302 -2.84 8.63 10.16
C LEU A 302 -2.05 7.38 9.72
N CYS A 303 -2.43 6.78 8.57
CA CYS A 303 -1.73 5.61 8.03
C CYS A 303 -0.25 5.88 7.77
N THR A 304 0.09 7.06 7.23
CA THR A 304 1.49 7.42 6.96
C THR A 304 2.28 7.57 8.26
N ILE A 305 1.69 8.20 9.27
CA ILE A 305 2.33 8.38 10.59
C ILE A 305 2.66 7.00 11.19
N ILE A 306 1.67 6.11 11.23
CA ILE A 306 1.86 4.76 11.77
C ILE A 306 2.92 4.01 10.95
N LEU A 307 2.82 4.06 9.61
CA LEU A 307 3.75 3.34 8.72
C LEU A 307 5.20 3.81 8.88
N THR A 308 5.40 5.12 9.03
CA THR A 308 6.73 5.74 9.05
C THR A 308 7.36 5.72 10.44
N TYR A 309 6.57 6.02 11.46
CA TYR A 309 7.09 6.30 12.81
C TYR A 309 6.81 5.21 13.84
N LEU A 310 6.09 4.12 13.47
CA LEU A 310 5.78 3.01 14.39
C LEU A 310 7.05 2.40 15.02
N PRO A 311 8.11 2.06 14.26
CA PRO A 311 9.32 1.53 14.88
C PRO A 311 9.99 2.52 15.84
N THR A 312 10.02 3.80 15.48
CA THR A 312 10.57 4.87 16.34
C THR A 312 9.77 4.98 17.64
N TYR A 313 8.44 5.01 17.54
CA TYR A 313 7.53 5.08 18.71
C TYR A 313 7.76 3.88 19.65
N ILE A 314 7.84 2.66 19.10
CA ILE A 314 8.04 1.43 19.89
C ILE A 314 9.43 1.45 20.56
N SER A 315 10.49 1.78 19.83
CA SER A 315 11.86 1.75 20.36
C SER A 315 12.11 2.82 21.43
N THR A 316 11.55 4.01 21.27
CA THR A 316 11.81 5.14 22.17
C THR A 316 10.94 5.12 23.43
N LEU A 317 9.66 4.74 23.33
CA LEU A 317 8.74 4.78 24.47
C LEU A 317 8.65 3.47 25.26
N LEU A 318 8.78 2.32 24.57
CA LEU A 318 8.64 1.02 25.24
C LEU A 318 9.99 0.45 25.67
N HIS A 319 11.11 1.10 25.33
CA HIS A 319 12.49 0.66 25.64
C HIS A 319 12.74 -0.81 25.27
N VAL A 320 12.03 -1.30 24.26
CA VAL A 320 12.13 -2.69 23.80
C VAL A 320 13.34 -2.80 22.86
N ASN A 321 14.13 -3.85 23.03
CA ASN A 321 15.21 -4.15 22.11
C ASN A 321 14.69 -4.25 20.67
N ILE A 322 15.40 -3.65 19.74
CA ILE A 322 15.09 -3.62 18.29
C ILE A 322 14.77 -5.03 17.77
N ARG A 323 15.38 -6.04 18.37
CA ARG A 323 15.21 -7.46 18.07
C ARG A 323 13.76 -7.94 18.21
N ASP A 324 13.06 -7.54 19.28
CA ASP A 324 11.67 -7.94 19.54
C ASP A 324 10.68 -6.98 18.88
N SER A 325 11.11 -5.74 18.60
CA SER A 325 10.29 -4.70 18.02
C SER A 325 9.82 -5.02 16.59
N GLY A 326 10.54 -5.84 15.86
CA GLY A 326 10.18 -6.10 14.46
C GLY A 326 9.06 -7.12 14.28
N VAL A 327 9.02 -8.19 15.08
CA VAL A 327 7.85 -9.10 15.11
C VAL A 327 6.62 -8.29 15.54
N LEU A 328 6.82 -7.48 16.58
CA LEU A 328 5.78 -6.60 17.12
C LEU A 328 5.28 -5.60 16.06
N SER A 329 6.20 -5.01 15.29
CA SER A 329 5.87 -4.07 14.21
C SER A 329 5.17 -4.73 13.01
N SER A 330 5.24 -6.06 12.88
CA SER A 330 4.53 -6.79 11.81
C SER A 330 3.05 -7.06 12.15
N LEU A 331 2.72 -7.19 13.44
CA LEU A 331 1.36 -7.53 13.89
C LEU A 331 0.29 -6.53 13.40
N PRO A 332 0.52 -5.21 13.44
CA PRO A 332 -0.44 -4.23 12.91
C PRO A 332 -0.80 -4.48 11.43
N PHE A 333 0.16 -4.90 10.61
CA PHE A 333 -0.08 -5.13 9.20
C PHE A 333 -0.81 -6.44 8.92
N ILE A 334 -0.58 -7.47 9.75
CA ILE A 334 -1.34 -8.73 9.70
C ILE A 334 -2.81 -8.45 10.09
N ALA A 335 -3.02 -7.68 11.14
CA ALA A 335 -4.36 -7.25 11.56
C ALA A 335 -5.05 -6.43 10.46
N ALA A 336 -4.31 -5.50 9.83
CA ALA A 336 -4.80 -4.68 8.72
C ALA A 336 -5.26 -5.56 7.54
N ALA A 337 -4.46 -6.55 7.12
CA ALA A 337 -4.81 -7.48 6.04
C ALA A 337 -6.09 -8.26 6.37
N SER A 338 -6.16 -8.78 7.60
CA SER A 338 -7.32 -9.55 8.08
C SER A 338 -8.59 -8.69 8.11
N CYS A 339 -8.50 -7.48 8.69
CA CYS A 339 -9.63 -6.55 8.76
C CYS A 339 -10.09 -6.07 7.37
N THR A 340 -9.16 -5.88 6.43
CA THR A 340 -9.50 -5.54 5.03
C THR A 340 -10.39 -6.63 4.43
N ILE A 341 -9.97 -7.89 4.52
CA ILE A 341 -10.71 -9.03 3.93
C ILE A 341 -12.06 -9.22 4.63
N LEU A 342 -12.06 -9.24 5.96
CA LEU A 342 -13.29 -9.43 6.75
C LEU A 342 -14.27 -8.28 6.54
N GLY A 343 -13.76 -7.05 6.46
CA GLY A 343 -14.57 -5.85 6.18
C GLY A 343 -15.27 -5.94 4.82
N GLY A 344 -14.54 -6.40 3.80
CA GLY A 344 -15.12 -6.60 2.46
C GLY A 344 -16.21 -7.67 2.44
N GLN A 345 -15.95 -8.79 3.11
CA GLN A 345 -16.93 -9.89 3.22
C GLN A 345 -18.20 -9.45 3.96
N LEU A 346 -18.02 -8.74 5.08
CA LEU A 346 -19.14 -8.25 5.88
C LEU A 346 -19.96 -7.19 5.13
N ALA A 347 -19.28 -6.27 4.43
CA ALA A 347 -19.95 -5.23 3.64
C ALA A 347 -20.84 -5.86 2.55
N ASP A 348 -20.31 -6.80 1.80
CA ASP A 348 -21.06 -7.47 0.72
C ASP A 348 -22.14 -8.42 1.26
N PHE A 349 -21.92 -9.04 2.44
CA PHE A 349 -22.95 -9.82 3.13
C PHE A 349 -24.15 -8.94 3.50
N LEU A 350 -23.91 -7.76 4.09
CA LEU A 350 -24.98 -6.81 4.46
C LEU A 350 -25.77 -6.35 3.23
N LEU A 351 -25.09 -6.13 2.12
CA LEU A 351 -25.72 -5.72 0.85
C LEU A 351 -26.50 -6.88 0.20
N SER A 352 -25.90 -8.07 0.13
CA SER A 352 -26.50 -9.24 -0.54
C SER A 352 -27.77 -9.76 0.17
N ARG A 353 -27.83 -9.54 1.48
CA ARG A 353 -29.01 -9.88 2.29
C ARG A 353 -30.05 -8.76 2.33
N ASN A 354 -29.79 -7.64 1.66
CA ASN A 354 -30.65 -6.44 1.69
C ASN A 354 -30.90 -5.90 3.12
N LEU A 355 -29.94 -6.12 4.03
CA LEU A 355 -30.05 -5.66 5.42
C LEU A 355 -29.88 -4.14 5.52
N LEU A 356 -29.00 -3.58 4.67
CA LEU A 356 -28.69 -2.15 4.65
C LEU A 356 -28.61 -1.65 3.20
N ARG A 357 -28.93 -0.37 3.00
CA ARG A 357 -28.76 0.32 1.72
C ARG A 357 -27.27 0.52 1.43
N LEU A 358 -26.89 0.59 0.16
CA LEU A 358 -25.49 0.78 -0.28
C LEU A 358 -24.83 1.96 0.42
N ILE A 359 -25.48 3.13 0.42
CA ILE A 359 -24.92 4.34 1.07
C ILE A 359 -24.72 4.14 2.58
N THR A 360 -25.64 3.43 3.24
CA THR A 360 -25.56 3.15 4.68
C THR A 360 -24.33 2.27 4.97
N VAL A 361 -24.09 1.24 4.15
CA VAL A 361 -22.90 0.37 4.27
C VAL A 361 -21.63 1.20 4.08
N ARG A 362 -21.58 2.05 3.03
CA ARG A 362 -20.41 2.88 2.76
C ARG A 362 -20.10 3.85 3.91
N LYS A 363 -21.15 4.52 4.46
CA LYS A 363 -21.00 5.42 5.61
C LYS A 363 -20.58 4.67 6.87
N LEU A 364 -21.19 3.50 7.13
CA LEU A 364 -20.89 2.66 8.31
C LEU A 364 -19.41 2.25 8.34
N PHE A 365 -18.92 1.68 7.24
CA PHE A 365 -17.53 1.21 7.14
C PHE A 365 -16.53 2.37 7.18
N SER A 366 -16.87 3.51 6.56
CA SER A 366 -16.06 4.74 6.65
C SER A 366 -16.03 5.28 8.08
N SER A 367 -17.18 5.26 8.77
CA SER A 367 -17.28 5.73 10.16
C SER A 367 -16.41 4.87 11.09
N PHE A 368 -16.52 3.55 11.01
CA PHE A 368 -15.68 2.66 11.81
C PHE A 368 -14.20 2.81 11.45
N GLY A 369 -13.89 2.95 10.16
CA GLY A 369 -12.52 3.06 9.68
C GLY A 369 -11.82 4.39 9.98
N LEU A 370 -12.55 5.45 10.34
CA LEU A 370 -11.97 6.74 10.74
C LEU A 370 -12.12 7.00 12.24
N LEU A 371 -13.28 6.64 12.83
CA LEU A 371 -13.56 6.89 14.24
C LEU A 371 -12.76 5.99 15.19
N LEU A 372 -12.76 4.66 14.96
CA LEU A 372 -12.07 3.73 15.87
C LEU A 372 -10.56 3.98 15.94
N PRO A 373 -9.84 4.14 14.80
CA PRO A 373 -8.42 4.48 14.90
C PRO A 373 -8.17 5.83 15.55
N SER A 374 -9.10 6.80 15.42
CA SER A 374 -8.98 8.10 16.09
C SER A 374 -9.10 7.98 17.60
N ILE A 375 -10.06 7.18 18.08
CA ILE A 375 -10.23 6.89 19.52
C ILE A 375 -8.95 6.21 20.04
N CYS A 376 -8.45 5.19 19.33
CA CYS A 376 -7.22 4.49 19.70
C CYS A 376 -6.01 5.43 19.73
N ALA A 377 -5.88 6.32 18.74
CA ALA A 377 -4.79 7.28 18.66
C ALA A 377 -4.83 8.29 19.82
N VAL A 378 -6.02 8.79 20.15
CA VAL A 378 -6.21 9.70 21.32
C VAL A 378 -5.87 8.99 22.64
N ALA A 379 -6.24 7.72 22.76
CA ALA A 379 -5.98 6.92 23.99
C ALA A 379 -4.48 6.60 24.18
N LEU A 380 -3.73 6.48 23.09
CA LEU A 380 -2.35 5.97 23.08
C LEU A 380 -1.41 6.71 24.05
N PRO A 381 -1.36 8.06 24.09
CA PRO A 381 -0.47 8.77 25.02
C PRO A 381 -0.81 8.56 26.50
N PHE A 382 -2.06 8.26 26.84
CA PHE A 382 -2.51 8.09 28.23
C PHE A 382 -2.21 6.69 28.79
N VAL A 383 -1.98 5.71 27.90
CA VAL A 383 -1.72 4.32 28.31
C VAL A 383 -0.29 3.87 28.02
N ALA A 384 0.59 4.81 27.69
CA ALA A 384 2.00 4.55 27.33
C ALA A 384 2.76 3.81 28.45
N SER A 385 2.32 3.92 29.70
CA SER A 385 2.88 3.19 30.85
C SER A 385 2.58 1.67 30.82
N SER A 386 1.53 1.25 30.09
CA SER A 386 1.16 -0.17 29.97
C SER A 386 1.58 -0.71 28.61
N TYR A 387 2.64 -1.50 28.58
CA TYR A 387 3.19 -2.13 27.39
C TYR A 387 2.12 -2.88 26.57
N VAL A 388 1.34 -3.74 27.24
CA VAL A 388 0.34 -4.60 26.57
C VAL A 388 -0.77 -3.77 25.91
N ILE A 389 -1.29 -2.77 26.63
CA ILE A 389 -2.37 -1.93 26.09
C ILE A 389 -1.87 -1.10 24.91
N THR A 390 -0.67 -0.55 25.00
CA THR A 390 -0.03 0.23 23.92
C THR A 390 0.08 -0.62 22.64
N ILE A 391 0.56 -1.86 22.74
CA ILE A 391 0.69 -2.78 21.58
C ILE A 391 -0.70 -3.11 20.99
N ILE A 392 -1.69 -3.38 21.85
CA ILE A 392 -3.06 -3.65 21.37
C ILE A 392 -3.60 -2.45 20.58
N LEU A 393 -3.44 -1.23 21.09
CA LEU A 393 -3.90 -0.03 20.39
C LEU A 393 -3.15 0.18 19.07
N LEU A 394 -1.83 -0.07 19.05
CA LEU A 394 -1.00 0.03 17.83
C LEU A 394 -1.42 -1.00 16.76
N ILE A 395 -1.92 -2.15 17.17
CA ILE A 395 -2.48 -3.18 16.26
C ILE A 395 -3.87 -2.76 15.76
N LEU A 396 -4.71 -2.21 16.65
CA LEU A 396 -6.08 -1.82 16.32
C LEU A 396 -6.15 -0.63 15.37
N ILE A 397 -5.21 0.33 15.45
CA ILE A 397 -5.22 1.53 14.61
C ILE A 397 -5.20 1.15 13.11
N PRO A 398 -4.17 0.46 12.56
CA PRO A 398 -4.21 0.11 11.14
C PRO A 398 -5.23 -0.99 10.82
N GLY A 399 -5.52 -1.90 11.76
CA GLY A 399 -6.54 -2.92 11.59
C GLY A 399 -7.90 -2.29 11.27
N THR A 400 -8.38 -1.41 12.16
CA THR A 400 -9.68 -0.77 11.99
C THR A 400 -9.68 0.28 10.87
N SER A 401 -8.56 0.99 10.64
CA SER A 401 -8.44 2.00 9.59
C SER A 401 -8.73 1.42 8.20
N ASN A 402 -8.34 0.17 7.94
CA ASN A 402 -8.53 -0.47 6.63
C ASN A 402 -10.00 -0.86 6.34
N LEU A 403 -10.91 -0.72 7.30
CA LEU A 403 -12.36 -0.82 7.03
C LEU A 403 -12.81 0.24 6.00
N CYS A 404 -12.10 1.36 5.89
CA CYS A 404 -12.32 2.37 4.86
C CYS A 404 -12.26 1.82 3.43
N ASP A 405 -11.55 0.70 3.19
CA ASP A 405 -11.51 0.03 1.89
C ASP A 405 -12.93 -0.37 1.42
N SER A 406 -13.79 -0.81 2.34
CA SER A 406 -15.19 -1.15 2.05
C SER A 406 -16.13 0.06 2.16
N GLY A 407 -15.62 1.18 2.64
CA GLY A 407 -16.33 2.46 2.78
C GLY A 407 -16.10 3.38 1.58
N PHE A 408 -15.53 4.57 1.83
CA PHE A 408 -15.35 5.62 0.81
C PHE A 408 -14.36 5.23 -0.30
N ILE A 409 -13.42 4.32 -0.06
CA ILE A 409 -12.41 3.96 -1.07
C ILE A 409 -13.09 3.29 -2.27
N ILE A 410 -13.92 2.29 -2.02
CA ILE A 410 -14.65 1.59 -3.09
C ILE A 410 -15.80 2.44 -3.66
N ASN A 411 -16.25 3.44 -2.92
CA ASN A 411 -17.36 4.32 -3.33
C ASN A 411 -17.05 5.10 -4.63
N THR A 412 -15.78 5.25 -5.01
CA THR A 412 -15.37 5.78 -6.32
C THR A 412 -15.93 4.96 -7.48
N LEU A 413 -16.03 3.62 -7.28
CA LEU A 413 -16.63 2.70 -8.26
C LEU A 413 -18.16 2.80 -8.29
N ASP A 414 -18.77 3.15 -7.16
CA ASP A 414 -20.25 3.24 -7.07
C ASP A 414 -20.77 4.53 -7.71
N ILE A 415 -20.13 5.69 -7.43
CA ILE A 415 -20.60 7.00 -7.91
C ILE A 415 -20.30 7.24 -9.39
N ALA A 416 -19.21 6.65 -9.93
CA ALA A 416 -18.82 6.86 -11.33
C ALA A 416 -17.92 5.73 -11.85
N PRO A 417 -18.48 4.54 -12.10
CA PRO A 417 -17.70 3.36 -12.55
C PRO A 417 -16.87 3.66 -13.81
N ARG A 418 -17.44 4.44 -14.73
CA ARG A 418 -16.81 4.82 -16.00
C ARG A 418 -15.50 5.60 -15.80
N TYR A 419 -15.44 6.45 -14.79
CA TYR A 419 -14.28 7.30 -14.48
C TYR A 419 -13.50 6.81 -13.26
N ALA A 420 -13.74 5.59 -12.79
CA ALA A 420 -13.26 5.07 -11.52
C ALA A 420 -11.72 5.16 -11.37
N SER A 421 -10.97 4.80 -12.43
CA SER A 421 -9.49 4.86 -12.39
C SER A 421 -8.99 6.31 -12.32
N PHE A 422 -9.61 7.23 -13.07
CA PHE A 422 -9.27 8.64 -13.03
C PHE A 422 -9.54 9.23 -11.63
N LEU A 423 -10.71 8.95 -11.07
CA LEU A 423 -11.09 9.41 -9.73
C LEU A 423 -10.17 8.79 -8.65
N MET A 424 -9.84 7.52 -8.80
CA MET A 424 -8.94 6.83 -7.87
C MET A 424 -7.53 7.44 -7.92
N GLY A 425 -7.07 7.83 -9.12
CA GLY A 425 -5.79 8.53 -9.28
C GLY A 425 -5.77 9.85 -8.50
N ILE A 426 -6.80 10.68 -8.66
CA ILE A 426 -6.94 11.96 -7.93
C ILE A 426 -7.04 11.70 -6.41
N SER A 427 -7.89 10.76 -6.00
CA SER A 427 -8.11 10.42 -4.58
C SER A 427 -6.79 10.00 -3.90
N ARG A 428 -5.99 9.17 -4.57
CA ARG A 428 -4.68 8.76 -4.07
C ARG A 428 -3.69 9.92 -4.05
N GLY A 429 -3.82 10.87 -4.98
CA GLY A 429 -3.06 12.13 -4.97
C GLY A 429 -3.29 12.89 -3.66
N PHE A 430 -4.55 13.05 -3.24
CA PHE A 430 -4.90 13.65 -1.94
C PHE A 430 -4.29 12.87 -0.78
N GLY A 431 -4.27 11.54 -0.86
CA GLY A 431 -3.62 10.68 0.14
C GLY A 431 -2.11 10.90 0.22
N LEU A 432 -1.41 11.04 -0.91
CA LEU A 432 0.04 11.31 -0.94
C LEU A 432 0.37 12.69 -0.37
N ILE A 433 -0.44 13.70 -0.71
CA ILE A 433 -0.30 15.06 -0.15
C ILE A 433 -0.45 15.00 1.38
N ALA A 434 -1.47 14.28 1.87
CA ALA A 434 -1.67 14.07 3.31
C ALA A 434 -0.45 13.40 3.96
N GLY A 435 0.12 12.40 3.28
CA GLY A 435 1.33 11.70 3.77
C GLY A 435 2.53 12.62 3.91
N ILE A 436 2.76 13.49 2.93
CA ILE A 436 3.86 14.47 2.95
C ILE A 436 3.66 15.44 4.12
N ILE A 437 2.45 16.03 4.21
CA ILE A 437 2.14 17.03 5.26
C ILE A 437 2.22 16.39 6.65
N SER A 438 1.63 15.19 6.82
CA SER A 438 1.61 14.49 8.12
C SER A 438 3.01 14.12 8.60
N SER A 439 3.88 13.64 7.70
CA SER A 439 5.27 13.29 8.06
C SER A 439 6.07 14.53 8.48
N THR A 440 5.93 15.63 7.75
CA THR A 440 6.60 16.91 8.05
C THR A 440 6.10 17.46 9.39
N ALA A 441 4.78 17.49 9.60
CA ALA A 441 4.16 17.95 10.85
C ALA A 441 4.60 17.10 12.04
N THR A 442 4.66 15.77 11.87
CA THR A 442 5.11 14.83 12.91
C THR A 442 6.57 15.12 13.30
N GLY A 443 7.46 15.23 12.31
CA GLY A 443 8.87 15.54 12.55
C GLY A 443 9.05 16.84 13.31
N PHE A 444 8.31 17.89 12.92
CA PHE A 444 8.35 19.21 13.58
C PHE A 444 7.84 19.14 15.04
N LEU A 445 6.71 18.46 15.27
CA LEU A 445 6.12 18.38 16.61
C LEU A 445 6.99 17.58 17.59
N ILE A 446 7.61 16.50 17.12
CA ILE A 446 8.49 15.66 17.96
C ILE A 446 9.81 16.37 18.27
N SER A 447 10.31 17.21 17.35
CA SER A 447 11.58 17.93 17.56
C SER A 447 11.50 19.01 18.66
N GLN A 448 10.32 19.53 18.97
CA GLN A 448 10.12 20.56 20.01
C GLN A 448 10.15 19.97 21.43
N ASP A 449 9.42 18.90 21.66
CA ASP A 449 9.38 18.19 22.92
C ASP A 449 8.90 16.76 22.64
N PHE A 450 9.61 15.79 23.14
CA PHE A 450 9.39 14.40 22.74
C PHE A 450 8.05 13.84 23.23
N GLU A 451 7.71 14.02 24.52
CA GLU A 451 6.48 13.45 25.09
C GLU A 451 5.23 14.20 24.65
N SER A 452 5.24 15.54 24.76
CA SER A 452 4.10 16.34 24.32
C SER A 452 3.96 16.34 22.79
N GLY A 453 5.08 16.18 22.08
CA GLY A 453 5.10 16.05 20.61
C GLY A 453 4.27 14.87 20.13
N TRP A 454 4.50 13.68 20.68
CA TRP A 454 3.71 12.48 20.33
C TRP A 454 2.22 12.64 20.65
N ARG A 455 1.92 13.23 21.81
CA ARG A 455 0.53 13.53 22.19
C ARG A 455 -0.14 14.44 21.17
N ASN A 456 0.54 15.50 20.77
CA ASN A 456 0.03 16.46 19.78
C ASN A 456 -0.13 15.84 18.39
N VAL A 457 0.78 14.96 17.98
CA VAL A 457 0.71 14.19 16.71
C VAL A 457 -0.57 13.35 16.66
N PHE A 458 -0.87 12.61 17.74
CA PHE A 458 -2.05 11.75 17.77
C PHE A 458 -3.35 12.56 17.86
N PHE A 459 -3.36 13.64 18.61
CA PHE A 459 -4.53 14.55 18.71
C PHE A 459 -4.81 15.23 17.37
N LEU A 460 -3.77 15.72 16.69
CA LEU A 460 -3.91 16.33 15.36
C LEU A 460 -4.44 15.29 14.37
N SER A 461 -3.93 14.06 14.41
CA SER A 461 -4.36 12.97 13.52
C SER A 461 -5.83 12.61 13.75
N ALA A 462 -6.25 12.56 15.01
CA ALA A 462 -7.64 12.30 15.35
C ALA A 462 -8.55 13.44 14.86
N ALA A 463 -8.12 14.70 15.02
CA ALA A 463 -8.87 15.88 14.52
C ALA A 463 -9.05 15.83 12.99
N VAL A 464 -7.98 15.52 12.25
CA VAL A 464 -8.01 15.36 10.79
C VAL A 464 -8.98 14.23 10.38
N ASN A 465 -8.92 13.08 11.05
CA ASN A 465 -9.82 11.95 10.78
C ASN A 465 -11.28 12.30 11.09
N MET A 466 -11.53 13.00 12.19
CA MET A 466 -12.89 13.43 12.58
C MET A 466 -13.47 14.44 11.57
N PHE A 467 -12.62 15.34 11.05
CA PHE A 467 -13.00 16.27 9.99
C PHE A 467 -13.40 15.50 8.71
N GLY A 468 -12.58 14.55 8.26
CA GLY A 468 -12.88 13.73 7.09
C GLY A 468 -14.15 12.89 7.28
N LEU A 469 -14.32 12.31 8.47
CA LEU A 469 -15.52 11.55 8.84
C LEU A 469 -16.78 12.43 8.76
N PHE A 470 -16.76 13.59 9.43
CA PHE A 470 -17.88 14.53 9.43
C PHE A 470 -18.29 14.89 7.99
N PHE A 471 -17.31 15.23 7.16
CA PHE A 471 -17.54 15.63 5.77
C PHE A 471 -18.14 14.45 4.95
N TYR A 472 -17.59 13.25 5.13
CA TYR A 472 -18.06 12.07 4.39
C TYR A 472 -19.48 11.63 4.84
N VAL A 473 -19.77 11.66 6.13
CA VAL A 473 -21.10 11.30 6.66
C VAL A 473 -22.17 12.31 6.16
N THR A 474 -21.81 13.59 6.09
CA THR A 474 -22.72 14.65 5.66
C THR A 474 -22.95 14.61 4.14
N PHE A 475 -21.90 14.63 3.35
CA PHE A 475 -21.98 14.85 1.88
C PHE A 475 -21.79 13.57 1.04
N GLY A 476 -21.37 12.47 1.64
CA GLY A 476 -21.13 11.21 0.93
C GLY A 476 -22.42 10.62 0.35
N GLN A 477 -22.36 10.22 -0.92
CA GLN A 477 -23.43 9.52 -1.65
C GLN A 477 -22.86 8.29 -2.34
N ALA A 478 -23.70 7.30 -2.62
CA ALA A 478 -23.29 6.08 -3.33
C ALA A 478 -24.13 5.84 -4.60
N GLU A 479 -24.91 6.85 -5.00
CA GLU A 479 -25.70 6.82 -6.24
C GLU A 479 -24.84 7.31 -7.41
N LEU A 480 -25.12 6.76 -8.58
CA LEU A 480 -24.46 7.16 -9.83
C LEU A 480 -24.70 8.65 -10.08
N GLN A 481 -23.65 9.44 -10.17
CA GLN A 481 -23.72 10.88 -10.32
C GLN A 481 -24.20 11.27 -11.72
N ASP A 482 -24.96 12.39 -11.83
CA ASP A 482 -25.58 12.85 -13.08
C ASP A 482 -24.57 13.08 -14.21
N TRP A 483 -23.38 13.60 -13.87
CA TRP A 483 -22.31 13.80 -14.84
C TRP A 483 -21.68 12.47 -15.32
N ALA A 484 -21.90 11.39 -14.58
CA ALA A 484 -21.43 10.04 -14.93
C ALA A 484 -22.51 9.21 -15.65
N LYS A 485 -23.77 9.67 -15.64
CA LYS A 485 -24.89 9.04 -16.34
C LYS A 485 -24.80 9.30 -17.85
N GLU A 486 -25.40 8.41 -18.65
CA GLU A 486 -25.63 8.68 -20.07
C GLU A 486 -26.71 9.76 -20.23
N ARG A 487 -26.42 10.81 -20.99
CA ARG A 487 -27.46 11.62 -21.56
C ARG A 487 -28.11 10.82 -22.70
N THR A 488 -29.25 10.26 -22.48
CA THR A 488 -30.15 9.84 -23.56
C THR A 488 -30.39 11.07 -24.41
N LEU A 489 -29.74 11.12 -25.57
CA LEU A 489 -30.19 12.04 -26.62
C LEU A 489 -31.57 11.58 -27.03
N THR A 490 -32.60 12.19 -26.44
CA THR A 490 -33.94 12.16 -27.02
C THR A 490 -33.76 12.83 -28.38
N ARG A 491 -33.70 12.01 -29.44
CA ARG A 491 -33.91 12.53 -30.79
C ARG A 491 -35.37 13.01 -30.83
N LEU A 492 -35.59 14.30 -30.74
CA LEU A 492 -36.82 14.95 -31.15
C LEU A 492 -36.91 14.91 -32.67
#